data_466217627e1e058c23d47e7faad576ab
#
_entry.id   466217627e1e058c23d47e7faad576ab
#
_cell.length_a   1.000
_cell.length_b   1.000
_cell.length_c   1.000
_cell.angle_alpha   90.00
_cell.angle_beta   90.00
_cell.angle_gamma   90.00
#
_symmetry.space_group_name_H-M   'P 1'
#
loop_
_entity.id
_entity.type
_entity.pdbx_description
1 polymer ?
#
loop_
_entity_poly.entity_id
_entity_poly.type
_entity_poly.pdbx_seq_one_letter_code
_entity_poly.pdbx_strand_id
1 'polypeptide(L)'
;MEFNRVQKVLTDFVELMRDGYKERLAADGINASGSLSNSVTANVELDGTVFEVSLTLNEYWKYIEGGRPPTQNNGNGELRRNILQWIKVKPVLPTPFNGKLPTEEQLAYLISRKIHREGYEGKEPLKKTFEEVEDMLKSDLEIAFAEDIAEDIEKIMVLFK
;
A
#
# COMPACT_ATOMS: atom_id res chain seq x y z
N MET A 1 -5.95 10.23 31.73
CA MET A 1 -4.99 9.19 31.26
C MET A 1 -4.55 9.61 29.87
N GLU A 2 -3.27 9.85 29.68
CA GLU A 2 -2.70 10.21 28.38
C GLU A 2 -1.86 9.02 27.89
N PHE A 3 -2.16 8.51 26.69
CA PHE A 3 -1.47 7.38 26.09
C PHE A 3 -0.38 7.85 25.12
N ASN A 4 0.61 8.58 25.65
CA ASN A 4 1.65 9.22 24.84
C ASN A 4 2.60 8.21 24.19
N ARG A 5 2.98 7.13 24.92
CA ARG A 5 3.84 6.08 24.39
C ARG A 5 3.12 5.22 23.37
N VAL A 6 1.87 4.88 23.64
CA VAL A 6 1.00 4.16 22.67
C VAL A 6 0.84 4.97 21.39
N GLN A 7 0.57 6.26 21.49
CA GLN A 7 0.47 7.14 20.30
C GLN A 7 1.78 7.17 19.52
N LYS A 8 2.91 7.23 20.20
CA LYS A 8 4.22 7.20 19.56
C LYS A 8 4.46 5.89 18.82
N VAL A 9 4.19 4.75 19.44
CA VAL A 9 4.34 3.42 18.82
C VAL A 9 3.46 3.31 17.56
N LEU A 10 2.21 3.77 17.61
CA LEU A 10 1.31 3.75 16.47
C LEU A 10 1.79 4.68 15.35
N THR A 11 2.36 5.84 15.69
CA THR A 11 2.94 6.76 14.71
C THR A 11 4.15 6.14 14.02
N ASP A 12 5.08 5.59 14.79
CA ASP A 12 6.27 4.92 14.27
C ASP A 12 5.88 3.71 13.37
N PHE A 13 4.86 2.95 13.79
CA PHE A 13 4.33 1.82 13.01
C PHE A 13 3.75 2.25 11.66
N VAL A 14 2.90 3.27 11.62
CA VAL A 14 2.27 3.67 10.37
C VAL A 14 3.26 4.31 9.40
N GLU A 15 4.31 4.95 9.92
CA GLU A 15 5.43 5.43 9.10
C GLU A 15 6.25 4.27 8.53
N LEU A 16 6.52 3.26 9.33
CA LEU A 16 7.19 2.04 8.89
C LEU A 16 6.38 1.31 7.81
N MET A 17 5.07 1.21 7.99
CA MET A 17 4.15 0.67 6.97
C MET A 17 4.18 1.47 5.67
N ARG A 18 4.16 2.79 5.76
CA ARG A 18 4.25 3.67 4.59
C ARG A 18 5.54 3.45 3.81
N ASP A 19 6.65 3.44 4.53
CA ASP A 19 7.97 3.38 3.90
C ASP A 19 8.27 1.96 3.37
N GLY A 20 7.95 0.93 4.13
CA GLY A 20 8.05 -0.47 3.69
C GLY A 20 7.18 -0.78 2.47
N TYR A 21 5.96 -0.23 2.42
CA TYR A 21 5.11 -0.35 1.23
C TYR A 21 5.74 0.31 0.00
N LYS A 22 6.33 1.52 0.14
CA LYS A 22 7.02 2.20 -0.96
C LYS A 22 8.24 1.43 -1.45
N GLU A 23 9.03 0.89 -0.55
CA GLU A 23 10.19 0.05 -0.86
C GLU A 23 9.78 -1.21 -1.61
N ARG A 24 8.72 -1.87 -1.17
CA ARG A 24 8.19 -3.09 -1.82
C ARG A 24 7.64 -2.79 -3.22
N LEU A 25 6.93 -1.68 -3.40
CA LEU A 25 6.49 -1.24 -4.73
C LEU A 25 7.67 -1.04 -5.69
N ALA A 26 8.78 -0.50 -5.19
CA ALA A 26 10.00 -0.32 -5.98
C ALA A 26 10.68 -1.65 -6.29
N ALA A 27 10.86 -2.53 -5.29
CA ALA A 27 11.49 -3.83 -5.42
C ALA A 27 10.73 -4.75 -6.39
N ASP A 28 9.40 -4.75 -6.33
CA ASP A 28 8.54 -5.53 -7.22
C ASP A 28 8.42 -4.92 -8.64
N GLY A 29 9.08 -3.80 -8.89
CA GLY A 29 9.02 -3.11 -10.17
C GLY A 29 7.64 -2.57 -10.54
N ILE A 30 6.76 -2.36 -9.55
CA ILE A 30 5.39 -1.87 -9.74
C ILE A 30 5.38 -0.35 -9.96
N ASN A 31 6.38 0.34 -9.43
CA ASN A 31 6.46 1.79 -9.41
C ASN A 31 6.89 2.34 -10.78
N ALA A 32 5.96 2.49 -11.72
CA ALA A 32 6.25 3.00 -13.07
C ALA A 32 6.41 4.53 -13.09
N SER A 33 5.39 5.27 -12.63
CA SER A 33 5.37 6.74 -12.61
C SER A 33 5.68 7.34 -11.23
N GLY A 34 5.77 6.53 -10.19
CA GLY A 34 5.84 7.00 -8.81
C GLY A 34 4.51 7.49 -8.24
N SER A 35 3.45 7.54 -9.03
CA SER A 35 2.17 8.14 -8.61
C SER A 35 1.58 7.44 -7.39
N LEU A 36 1.59 6.10 -7.32
CA LEU A 36 1.10 5.37 -6.15
C LEU A 36 2.00 5.61 -4.93
N SER A 37 3.30 5.41 -5.10
CA SER A 37 4.27 5.61 -4.03
C SER A 37 4.20 7.03 -3.43
N ASN A 38 4.03 8.05 -4.29
CA ASN A 38 3.92 9.44 -3.85
C ASN A 38 2.55 9.78 -3.22
N SER A 39 1.52 8.98 -3.47
CA SER A 39 0.18 9.19 -2.89
C SER A 39 0.03 8.62 -1.48
N VAL A 40 0.99 7.82 -1.02
CA VAL A 40 0.89 7.14 0.28
C VAL A 40 1.08 8.16 1.39
N THR A 41 0.02 8.38 2.17
CA THR A 41 0.06 9.17 3.39
C THR A 41 -0.37 8.31 4.58
N ALA A 42 0.24 8.59 5.72
CA ALA A 42 0.05 7.87 6.97
C ALA A 42 -0.51 8.85 8.01
N ASN A 43 -1.48 8.43 8.78
CA ASN A 43 -2.08 9.25 9.84
C ASN A 43 -2.47 8.40 11.05
N VAL A 44 -2.32 8.98 12.25
CA VAL A 44 -2.80 8.44 13.52
C VAL A 44 -3.64 9.50 14.19
N GLU A 45 -4.88 9.21 14.44
CA GLU A 45 -5.83 10.10 15.12
C GLU A 45 -6.31 9.47 16.43
N LEU A 46 -6.55 10.29 17.43
CA LEU A 46 -7.17 9.89 18.69
C LEU A 46 -8.57 10.51 18.76
N ASP A 47 -9.58 9.67 18.71
CA ASP A 47 -10.98 10.06 18.94
C ASP A 47 -11.47 9.49 20.28
N GLY A 48 -11.53 10.35 21.29
CA GLY A 48 -11.86 9.97 22.65
C GLY A 48 -10.84 8.99 23.25
N THR A 49 -11.16 7.69 23.23
CA THR A 49 -10.31 6.60 23.74
C THR A 49 -9.86 5.62 22.65
N VAL A 50 -10.19 5.91 21.40
CA VAL A 50 -9.89 5.05 20.25
C VAL A 50 -8.79 5.68 19.40
N PHE A 51 -7.72 4.93 19.19
CA PHE A 51 -6.71 5.30 18.20
C PHE A 51 -7.12 4.75 16.83
N GLU A 52 -7.22 5.65 15.85
CA GLU A 52 -7.42 5.29 14.45
C GLU A 52 -6.10 5.45 13.69
N VAL A 53 -5.65 4.35 13.09
CA VAL A 53 -4.46 4.30 12.23
C VAL A 53 -4.91 4.16 10.79
N SER A 54 -4.52 5.07 9.91
CA SER A 54 -4.95 5.06 8.52
C SER A 54 -3.79 5.26 7.54
N LEU A 55 -3.88 4.52 6.41
CA LEU A 55 -3.06 4.73 5.23
C LEU A 55 -3.98 5.15 4.08
N THR A 56 -3.72 6.31 3.49
CA THR A 56 -4.44 6.78 2.31
C THR A 56 -3.58 6.58 1.07
N LEU A 57 -4.18 6.01 0.04
CA LEU A 57 -3.51 5.66 -1.21
C LEU A 57 -4.41 5.99 -2.40
N ASN A 58 -3.83 6.16 -3.59
CA ASN A 58 -4.56 6.25 -4.86
C ASN A 58 -5.43 5.00 -5.08
N GLU A 59 -6.64 5.16 -5.58
CA GLU A 59 -7.65 4.07 -5.70
C GLU A 59 -7.17 2.84 -6.46
N TYR A 60 -6.23 2.97 -7.37
CA TYR A 60 -5.74 1.82 -8.13
C TYR A 60 -4.86 0.85 -7.33
N TRP A 61 -4.50 1.18 -6.06
CA TRP A 61 -3.81 0.27 -5.15
C TRP A 61 -4.52 -1.08 -5.03
N LYS A 62 -5.86 -1.08 -5.10
CA LYS A 62 -6.71 -2.28 -5.02
C LYS A 62 -6.36 -3.32 -6.09
N TYR A 63 -6.02 -2.84 -7.28
CA TYR A 63 -5.64 -3.73 -8.39
C TYR A 63 -4.22 -4.28 -8.25
N ILE A 64 -3.36 -3.57 -7.56
CA ILE A 64 -2.01 -4.06 -7.25
C ILE A 64 -2.06 -5.07 -6.12
N GLU A 65 -2.87 -4.80 -5.10
CA GLU A 65 -3.07 -5.68 -3.95
C GLU A 65 -3.80 -6.96 -4.33
N GLY A 66 -5.02 -6.83 -4.81
CA GLY A 66 -5.91 -7.96 -5.07
C GLY A 66 -5.89 -8.49 -6.50
N GLY A 67 -5.18 -7.83 -7.42
CA GLY A 67 -5.23 -8.16 -8.83
C GLY A 67 -6.52 -7.73 -9.52
N ARG A 68 -6.81 -8.34 -10.65
CA ARG A 68 -8.01 -8.09 -11.43
C ARG A 68 -8.57 -9.40 -11.99
N PRO A 69 -9.82 -9.75 -11.72
CA PRO A 69 -10.44 -10.91 -12.33
C PRO A 69 -10.66 -10.71 -13.84
N PRO A 70 -10.81 -11.78 -14.62
CA PRO A 70 -11.24 -11.72 -16.00
C PRO A 70 -12.56 -10.96 -16.15
N THR A 71 -12.71 -10.20 -17.23
CA THR A 71 -13.93 -9.46 -17.52
C THR A 71 -14.51 -9.87 -18.87
N GLN A 72 -15.83 -10.09 -18.93
CA GLN A 72 -16.50 -10.52 -20.18
C GLN A 72 -16.60 -9.41 -21.23
N ASN A 73 -16.56 -8.14 -20.81
CA ASN A 73 -16.66 -6.99 -21.70
C ASN A 73 -15.32 -6.28 -21.85
N ASN A 74 -15.01 -5.87 -23.08
CA ASN A 74 -13.80 -5.09 -23.38
C ASN A 74 -13.80 -3.66 -22.77
N GLY A 75 -14.80 -3.33 -21.97
CA GLY A 75 -14.96 -2.03 -21.32
C GLY A 75 -15.04 -0.85 -22.29
N ASN A 76 -14.90 0.36 -21.77
CA ASN A 76 -14.92 1.62 -22.52
C ASN A 76 -13.55 2.01 -23.11
N GLY A 77 -12.59 1.10 -23.15
CA GLY A 77 -11.22 1.35 -23.62
C GLY A 77 -10.31 2.07 -22.61
N GLU A 78 -10.77 2.30 -21.41
CA GLU A 78 -10.00 2.97 -20.35
C GLU A 78 -8.74 2.18 -19.96
N LEU A 79 -8.88 0.87 -19.76
CA LEU A 79 -7.72 0.00 -19.47
C LEU A 79 -6.65 0.11 -20.55
N ARG A 80 -7.04 0.13 -21.83
CA ARG A 80 -6.10 0.29 -22.94
C ARG A 80 -5.38 1.64 -22.90
N ARG A 81 -6.11 2.73 -22.59
CA ARG A 81 -5.51 4.07 -22.45
C ARG A 81 -4.51 4.11 -21.30
N ASN A 82 -4.85 3.53 -20.17
CA ASN A 82 -3.98 3.48 -19.01
C ASN A 82 -2.72 2.65 -19.28
N ILE A 83 -2.86 1.53 -19.98
CA ILE A 83 -1.71 0.70 -20.38
C ILE A 83 -0.82 1.45 -21.39
N LEU A 84 -1.41 2.17 -22.34
CA LEU A 84 -0.64 2.98 -23.27
C LEU A 84 0.21 4.06 -22.56
N GLN A 85 -0.37 4.73 -21.57
CA GLN A 85 0.37 5.68 -20.75
C GLN A 85 1.48 4.98 -19.94
N TRP A 86 1.17 3.81 -19.37
CA TRP A 86 2.16 3.03 -18.63
C TRP A 86 3.34 2.59 -19.49
N ILE A 87 3.10 2.13 -20.74
CA ILE A 87 4.15 1.76 -21.70
C ILE A 87 5.08 2.95 -21.98
N LYS A 88 4.54 4.17 -22.10
CA LYS A 88 5.34 5.38 -22.35
C LYS A 88 6.23 5.76 -21.18
N VAL A 89 5.81 5.49 -19.95
CA VAL A 89 6.58 5.79 -18.73
C VAL A 89 7.58 4.69 -18.41
N LYS A 90 7.19 3.43 -18.62
CA LYS A 90 8.02 2.25 -18.40
C LYS A 90 8.25 1.53 -19.72
N PRO A 91 9.39 1.75 -20.38
CA PRO A 91 9.67 1.12 -21.66
C PRO A 91 9.53 -0.40 -21.57
N VAL A 92 8.58 -0.96 -22.30
CA VAL A 92 8.38 -2.39 -22.45
C VAL A 92 9.03 -2.79 -23.76
N LEU A 93 9.98 -3.72 -23.71
CA LEU A 93 10.61 -4.28 -24.90
C LEU A 93 9.73 -5.42 -25.43
N PRO A 94 8.93 -5.19 -26.49
CA PRO A 94 8.09 -6.24 -27.02
C PRO A 94 8.94 -7.26 -27.83
N THR A 95 8.52 -8.52 -27.78
CA THR A 95 9.08 -9.53 -28.67
C THR A 95 8.56 -9.32 -30.09
N PRO A 96 9.40 -9.36 -31.12
CA PRO A 96 8.96 -9.26 -32.50
C PRO A 96 7.93 -10.34 -32.85
N PHE A 97 6.85 -9.96 -33.50
CA PHE A 97 5.86 -10.88 -34.06
C PHE A 97 5.97 -10.84 -35.58
N ASN A 98 6.21 -12.00 -36.22
CA ASN A 98 6.49 -12.08 -37.67
C ASN A 98 7.59 -11.11 -38.15
N GLY A 99 8.66 -10.97 -37.36
CA GLY A 99 9.79 -10.11 -37.70
C GLY A 99 9.53 -8.59 -37.57
N LYS A 100 8.35 -8.18 -37.07
CA LYS A 100 8.00 -6.79 -36.83
C LYS A 100 7.73 -6.53 -35.36
N LEU A 101 8.24 -5.41 -34.86
CA LEU A 101 7.90 -4.93 -33.52
C LEU A 101 6.49 -4.30 -33.54
N PRO A 102 5.61 -4.64 -32.58
CA PRO A 102 4.31 -3.97 -32.47
C PRO A 102 4.51 -2.51 -32.05
N THR A 103 3.61 -1.63 -32.52
CA THR A 103 3.55 -0.25 -32.01
C THR A 103 3.07 -0.22 -30.56
N GLU A 104 3.29 0.90 -29.86
CA GLU A 104 2.79 1.07 -28.48
C GLU A 104 1.29 0.85 -28.36
N GLU A 105 0.50 1.34 -29.34
CA GLU A 105 -0.95 1.17 -29.39
C GLU A 105 -1.34 -0.30 -29.60
N GLN A 106 -0.62 -1.02 -30.46
CA GLN A 106 -0.85 -2.45 -30.69
C GLN A 106 -0.48 -3.24 -29.44
N LEU A 107 0.64 -2.90 -28.80
CA LEU A 107 1.06 -3.53 -27.54
C LEU A 107 0.05 -3.27 -26.42
N ALA A 108 -0.42 -2.03 -26.26
CA ALA A 108 -1.45 -1.68 -25.28
C ALA A 108 -2.75 -2.43 -25.52
N TYR A 109 -3.14 -2.62 -26.78
CA TYR A 109 -4.31 -3.44 -27.14
C TYR A 109 -4.13 -4.91 -26.77
N LEU A 110 -2.99 -5.50 -27.09
CA LEU A 110 -2.72 -6.91 -26.79
C LEU A 110 -2.69 -7.17 -25.28
N ILE A 111 -2.02 -6.29 -24.51
CA ILE A 111 -1.95 -6.40 -23.05
C ILE A 111 -3.34 -6.22 -22.43
N SER A 112 -4.11 -5.21 -22.84
CA SER A 112 -5.46 -4.99 -22.31
C SER A 112 -6.39 -6.15 -22.61
N ARG A 113 -6.32 -6.72 -23.82
CA ARG A 113 -7.09 -7.90 -24.22
C ARG A 113 -6.74 -9.13 -23.37
N LYS A 114 -5.44 -9.34 -23.10
CA LYS A 114 -4.99 -10.42 -22.21
C LYS A 114 -5.53 -10.25 -20.81
N ILE A 115 -5.43 -9.04 -20.24
CA ILE A 115 -5.97 -8.72 -18.92
C ILE A 115 -7.48 -8.94 -18.86
N HIS A 116 -8.24 -8.54 -19.89
CA HIS A 116 -9.68 -8.80 -19.94
C HIS A 116 -9.99 -10.28 -19.97
N ARG A 117 -9.21 -11.07 -20.71
CA ARG A 117 -9.46 -12.51 -20.88
C ARG A 117 -9.02 -13.33 -19.68
N GLU A 118 -7.88 -13.04 -19.12
CA GLU A 118 -7.20 -13.89 -18.12
C GLU A 118 -7.20 -13.26 -16.71
N GLY A 119 -7.38 -11.93 -16.63
CA GLY A 119 -7.10 -11.21 -15.40
C GLY A 119 -5.62 -11.18 -15.08
N TYR A 120 -5.29 -10.85 -13.86
CA TYR A 120 -3.97 -11.04 -13.25
C TYR A 120 -4.09 -11.10 -11.73
N GLU A 121 -3.19 -11.82 -11.09
CA GLU A 121 -3.10 -11.94 -9.65
C GLU A 121 -2.45 -10.70 -9.02
N GLY A 122 -2.94 -10.30 -7.84
CA GLY A 122 -2.33 -9.26 -7.04
C GLY A 122 -0.98 -9.67 -6.50
N LYS A 123 -0.15 -8.69 -6.20
CA LYS A 123 1.16 -8.93 -5.59
C LYS A 123 1.15 -8.79 -4.07
N GLU A 124 0.04 -8.33 -3.51
CA GLU A 124 -0.20 -8.14 -2.07
C GLU A 124 0.91 -7.36 -1.34
N PRO A 125 1.42 -6.25 -1.88
CA PRO A 125 2.54 -5.56 -1.26
C PRO A 125 2.19 -4.98 0.11
N LEU A 126 0.98 -4.47 0.32
CA LEU A 126 0.54 -3.92 1.59
C LEU A 126 0.40 -5.00 2.66
N LYS A 127 -0.25 -6.11 2.32
CA LYS A 127 -0.40 -7.26 3.20
C LYS A 127 0.95 -7.80 3.64
N LYS A 128 1.87 -8.02 2.70
CA LYS A 128 3.21 -8.52 2.99
C LYS A 128 4.01 -7.56 3.88
N THR A 129 3.88 -6.25 3.66
CA THR A 129 4.52 -5.26 4.53
C THR A 129 3.95 -5.32 5.94
N PHE A 130 2.63 -5.47 6.09
CA PHE A 130 1.98 -5.61 7.38
C PHE A 130 2.46 -6.86 8.12
N GLU A 131 2.47 -8.01 7.45
CA GLU A 131 2.91 -9.29 8.02
C GLU A 131 4.36 -9.24 8.53
N GLU A 132 5.23 -8.41 7.93
CA GLU A 132 6.62 -8.24 8.39
C GLU A 132 6.74 -7.45 9.69
N VAL A 133 5.79 -6.57 10.00
CA VAL A 133 5.89 -5.65 11.14
C VAL A 133 4.85 -5.92 12.24
N GLU A 134 3.89 -6.81 11.99
CA GLU A 134 2.77 -7.08 12.90
C GLU A 134 3.21 -7.53 14.29
N ASP A 135 4.15 -8.47 14.37
CA ASP A 135 4.61 -9.01 15.66
C ASP A 135 5.37 -7.96 16.47
N MET A 136 6.16 -7.11 15.82
CA MET A 136 6.84 -6.00 16.45
C MET A 136 5.82 -5.00 17.02
N LEU A 137 4.80 -4.63 16.24
CA LEU A 137 3.73 -3.74 16.70
C LEU A 137 3.05 -4.26 17.96
N LYS A 138 2.70 -5.55 18.00
CA LYS A 138 2.04 -6.18 19.16
C LYS A 138 2.91 -6.05 20.41
N SER A 139 4.20 -6.43 20.31
CA SER A 139 5.16 -6.34 21.41
C SER A 139 5.33 -4.91 21.91
N ASP A 140 5.52 -3.96 21.00
CA ASP A 140 5.77 -2.58 21.37
C ASP A 140 4.53 -1.90 21.98
N LEU A 141 3.32 -2.26 21.51
CA LEU A 141 2.08 -1.79 22.12
C LEU A 141 1.87 -2.33 23.52
N GLU A 142 2.15 -3.61 23.78
CA GLU A 142 2.05 -4.19 25.13
C GLU A 142 2.94 -3.44 26.13
N ILE A 143 4.18 -3.15 25.74
CA ILE A 143 5.13 -2.40 26.58
C ILE A 143 4.63 -0.96 26.78
N ALA A 144 4.26 -0.26 25.72
CA ALA A 144 3.82 1.12 25.78
C ALA A 144 2.57 1.30 26.65
N PHE A 145 1.59 0.40 26.54
CA PHE A 145 0.40 0.40 27.40
C PHE A 145 0.77 0.17 28.87
N ALA A 146 1.63 -0.79 29.17
CA ALA A 146 2.04 -1.06 30.55
C ALA A 146 2.75 0.17 31.18
N GLU A 147 3.61 0.84 30.42
CA GLU A 147 4.33 2.02 30.88
C GLU A 147 3.43 3.26 31.06
N ASP A 148 2.49 3.51 30.13
CA ASP A 148 1.54 4.62 30.25
C ASP A 148 0.62 4.43 31.45
N ILE A 149 0.14 3.21 31.72
CA ILE A 149 -0.67 2.88 32.90
C ILE A 149 0.15 3.03 34.18
N ALA A 150 1.38 2.54 34.22
CA ALA A 150 2.24 2.65 35.38
C ALA A 150 2.49 4.11 35.77
N GLU A 151 2.77 4.97 34.78
CA GLU A 151 2.98 6.40 35.01
C GLU A 151 1.73 7.09 35.59
N ASP A 152 0.54 6.74 35.09
CA ASP A 152 -0.69 7.32 35.62
C ASP A 152 -1.00 6.83 37.04
N ILE A 153 -0.70 5.56 37.39
CA ILE A 153 -0.82 5.04 38.74
C ILE A 153 0.11 5.83 39.67
N GLU A 154 1.36 6.07 39.27
CA GLU A 154 2.31 6.85 40.07
C GLU A 154 1.81 8.28 40.33
N LYS A 155 1.26 8.96 39.31
CA LYS A 155 0.67 10.29 39.44
C LYS A 155 -0.47 10.29 40.46
N ILE A 156 -1.32 9.28 40.45
CA ILE A 156 -2.43 9.13 41.42
C ILE A 156 -1.88 8.90 42.85
N MET A 157 -0.88 8.03 43.01
CA MET A 157 -0.31 7.73 44.31
C MET A 157 0.36 8.95 44.99
N VAL A 158 0.89 9.88 44.17
CA VAL A 158 1.47 11.15 44.70
C VAL A 158 0.39 12.05 45.31
N LEU A 159 -0.84 11.98 44.82
CA LEU A 159 -1.97 12.79 45.32
C LEU A 159 -2.47 12.33 46.70
N PHE A 160 -2.14 11.12 47.12
CA PHE A 160 -2.55 10.54 48.41
C PHE A 160 -1.46 10.61 49.50
N LYS A 161 -0.35 11.30 49.25
CA LYS A 161 0.69 11.61 50.23
C LYS A 161 0.55 13.01 50.77
#